data_4306b4a1395f8bb3369a3ec01ac5b63a
#
_entry.id   4306b4a1395f8bb3369a3ec01ac5b63a
#
_cell.length_a   1.000
_cell.length_b   1.000
_cell.length_c   1.000
_cell.angle_alpha   90.00
_cell.angle_beta   90.00
_cell.angle_gamma   90.00
#
_symmetry.space_group_name_H-M   'P 1'
#
loop_
_entity.id
_entity.type
_entity.pdbx_description
1 polymer ?
#
loop_
_entity_poly.entity_id
_entity_poly.type
_entity_poly.pdbx_seq_one_letter_code
_entity_poly.pdbx_strand_id
1 'polypeptide(L)'
;MCDMQHEICRLLHFARQKGLIAPEDEVYAANRLLDVLGVEEYVPEQVDETLETAAPILERMLDYAAGKGLIEGTTDERDLFDTRIMDCVMPRPSEVVRQFRALYATSPREATDYYYDLSIASNYIRKTRIDKNIAWQTATEYGALDVTINLSKPEKDPRDIAKAKLARSSAYPKCLLCRENEGYAGRVNHPARETHRLIPLDLTGRSWFLQYSPYTYYNEHCIVLNNEHVPMAISRETFENLAAFLEIFPHYFAGSNADLPIVGGSILSHDHYQGGRYTFAMERAAVEQEYRFANYPNVRAGRVKWPMSTLRLTSSDKGALIDLATKILAAWRTYSDASVEILAETDAPHNTITPIARRRGKDFEFDLVFRNNRTTEEHPLGLFHPHADVHHIKKENIGLIEVLGLAILPARLKSEMEQVRTELLKGTEDISGIADIEKHADWYRSVRASHPAVTEADADEILRDEIGAVFLRVLTHAGVFKRDAAGMAAFDRWIDRIKDV
;
A
#
# COMPACT_ATOMS: atom_id res chain seq x y z
N MET A 1 -39.87 7.44 -2.39
CA MET A 1 -39.07 7.59 -3.63
C MET A 1 -38.06 8.67 -3.33
N CYS A 2 -36.76 8.42 -3.55
CA CYS A 2 -35.74 9.46 -3.36
C CYS A 2 -35.97 10.57 -4.38
N ASP A 3 -36.00 11.81 -3.93
CA ASP A 3 -36.06 12.96 -4.84
C ASP A 3 -34.68 13.14 -5.49
N MET A 4 -34.55 12.70 -6.73
CA MET A 4 -33.28 12.73 -7.43
C MET A 4 -32.83 14.15 -7.77
N GLN A 5 -33.77 15.07 -7.95
CA GLN A 5 -33.45 16.49 -8.16
C GLN A 5 -32.74 17.07 -6.92
N HIS A 6 -33.24 16.72 -5.73
CA HIS A 6 -32.60 17.09 -4.46
C HIS A 6 -31.19 16.52 -4.34
N GLU A 7 -30.96 15.24 -4.68
CA GLU A 7 -29.63 14.64 -4.62
C GLU A 7 -28.66 15.28 -5.62
N ILE A 8 -29.14 15.70 -6.80
CA ILE A 8 -28.31 16.47 -7.76
C ILE A 8 -27.90 17.82 -7.13
N CYS A 9 -28.84 18.56 -6.53
CA CYS A 9 -28.53 19.81 -5.83
C CYS A 9 -27.49 19.60 -4.72
N ARG A 10 -27.63 18.53 -3.94
CA ARG A 10 -26.68 18.18 -2.88
C ARG A 10 -25.28 17.89 -3.42
N LEU A 11 -25.18 17.12 -4.51
CA LEU A 11 -23.88 16.79 -5.11
C LEU A 11 -23.19 18.03 -5.70
N LEU A 12 -23.93 18.93 -6.36
CA LEU A 12 -23.41 20.18 -6.86
C LEU A 12 -22.94 21.10 -5.73
N HIS A 13 -23.74 21.20 -4.66
CA HIS A 13 -23.37 21.95 -3.46
C HIS A 13 -22.08 21.40 -2.82
N PHE A 14 -22.00 20.09 -2.63
CA PHE A 14 -20.80 19.40 -2.14
C PHE A 14 -19.58 19.69 -3.05
N ALA A 15 -19.75 19.54 -4.36
CA ALA A 15 -18.66 19.76 -5.32
C ALA A 15 -18.10 21.18 -5.27
N ARG A 16 -18.98 22.17 -5.08
CA ARG A 16 -18.57 23.58 -4.89
C ARG A 16 -17.85 23.78 -3.55
N GLN A 17 -18.37 23.23 -2.46
CA GLN A 17 -17.73 23.34 -1.14
C GLN A 17 -16.33 22.71 -1.12
N LYS A 18 -16.14 21.62 -1.85
CA LYS A 18 -14.84 20.92 -1.96
C LYS A 18 -13.94 21.47 -3.07
N GLY A 19 -14.39 22.50 -3.80
CA GLY A 19 -13.61 23.10 -4.89
C GLY A 19 -13.38 22.17 -6.09
N LEU A 20 -14.28 21.19 -6.30
CA LEU A 20 -14.24 20.30 -7.47
C LEU A 20 -14.69 21.04 -8.73
N ILE A 21 -15.68 21.93 -8.61
CA ILE A 21 -16.19 22.77 -9.70
C ILE A 21 -16.21 24.26 -9.28
N ALA A 22 -16.04 25.14 -10.25
CA ALA A 22 -16.26 26.57 -10.11
C ALA A 22 -17.78 26.89 -10.24
N PRO A 23 -18.24 28.10 -9.78
CA PRO A 23 -19.62 28.51 -9.98
C PRO A 23 -20.11 28.47 -11.42
N GLU A 24 -19.20 28.77 -12.36
CA GLU A 24 -19.46 28.81 -13.80
C GLU A 24 -19.74 27.42 -14.39
N ASP A 25 -19.24 26.36 -13.72
CA ASP A 25 -19.37 24.99 -14.18
C ASP A 25 -20.65 24.30 -13.68
N GLU A 26 -21.40 24.90 -12.76
CA GLU A 26 -22.53 24.28 -12.06
C GLU A 26 -23.64 23.82 -13.02
N VAL A 27 -24.03 24.67 -13.97
CA VAL A 27 -25.07 24.30 -14.96
C VAL A 27 -24.59 23.19 -15.89
N TYR A 28 -23.32 23.25 -16.29
CA TYR A 28 -22.73 22.19 -17.11
C TYR A 28 -22.72 20.86 -16.37
N ALA A 29 -22.28 20.84 -15.13
CA ALA A 29 -22.25 19.66 -14.28
C ALA A 29 -23.66 19.10 -14.02
N ALA A 30 -24.65 19.98 -13.75
CA ALA A 30 -26.05 19.58 -13.61
C ALA A 30 -26.56 18.85 -14.86
N ASN A 31 -26.34 19.39 -16.03
CA ASN A 31 -26.77 18.79 -17.29
C ASN A 31 -26.09 17.43 -17.56
N ARG A 32 -24.83 17.28 -17.16
CA ARG A 32 -24.11 15.99 -17.23
C ARG A 32 -24.71 14.95 -16.27
N LEU A 33 -25.08 15.38 -15.05
CA LEU A 33 -25.76 14.51 -14.07
C LEU A 33 -27.12 14.06 -14.54
N LEU A 34 -27.93 14.96 -15.14
CA LEU A 34 -29.20 14.61 -15.75
C LEU A 34 -29.07 13.50 -16.80
N ASP A 35 -28.11 13.65 -17.71
CA ASP A 35 -27.82 12.65 -18.76
C ASP A 35 -27.41 11.29 -18.16
N VAL A 36 -26.46 11.28 -17.22
CA VAL A 36 -25.97 10.05 -16.60
C VAL A 36 -27.04 9.31 -15.80
N LEU A 37 -27.91 10.06 -15.09
CA LEU A 37 -28.97 9.50 -14.22
C LEU A 37 -30.30 9.25 -14.99
N GLY A 38 -30.41 9.67 -16.23
CA GLY A 38 -31.64 9.56 -17.01
C GLY A 38 -32.79 10.36 -16.36
N VAL A 39 -32.50 11.59 -15.90
CA VAL A 39 -33.46 12.51 -15.30
C VAL A 39 -33.75 13.61 -16.30
N GLU A 40 -35.04 13.89 -16.56
CA GLU A 40 -35.45 14.82 -17.63
C GLU A 40 -35.49 16.28 -17.16
N GLU A 41 -35.77 16.52 -15.87
CA GLU A 41 -35.95 17.84 -15.32
C GLU A 41 -35.11 18.06 -14.06
N TYR A 42 -34.67 19.29 -13.87
CA TYR A 42 -33.91 19.75 -12.70
C TYR A 42 -34.34 21.16 -12.31
N VAL A 43 -34.71 21.31 -11.06
CA VAL A 43 -35.02 22.63 -10.47
C VAL A 43 -33.96 22.91 -9.40
N PRO A 44 -33.13 23.94 -9.57
CA PRO A 44 -32.16 24.33 -8.56
C PRO A 44 -32.83 24.67 -7.23
N GLU A 45 -32.34 24.11 -6.14
CA GLU A 45 -32.75 24.44 -4.79
C GLU A 45 -31.55 24.76 -3.91
N GLN A 46 -31.77 25.53 -2.87
CA GLN A 46 -30.75 25.84 -1.89
C GLN A 46 -30.57 24.62 -0.97
N VAL A 47 -29.32 24.17 -0.85
CA VAL A 47 -28.90 23.11 0.07
C VAL A 47 -28.06 23.73 1.18
N ASP A 48 -28.41 23.42 2.44
CA ASP A 48 -27.66 23.87 3.61
C ASP A 48 -27.17 22.64 4.38
N GLU A 49 -26.10 22.05 3.88
CA GLU A 49 -25.41 20.94 4.53
C GLU A 49 -23.91 21.00 4.29
N THR A 50 -23.15 20.38 5.19
CA THR A 50 -21.70 20.18 5.04
C THR A 50 -21.38 18.70 5.21
N LEU A 51 -20.82 18.10 4.17
CA LEU A 51 -20.42 16.69 4.16
C LEU A 51 -18.90 16.56 4.02
N GLU A 52 -18.36 15.55 4.69
CA GLU A 52 -16.94 15.21 4.52
C GLU A 52 -16.70 14.49 3.20
N THR A 53 -17.63 13.64 2.76
CA THR A 53 -17.54 12.85 1.54
C THR A 53 -18.84 12.86 0.75
N ALA A 54 -18.79 12.60 -0.55
CA ALA A 54 -19.97 12.44 -1.41
C ALA A 54 -20.73 11.12 -1.18
N ALA A 55 -20.15 10.17 -0.42
CA ALA A 55 -20.69 8.82 -0.32
C ALA A 55 -22.19 8.74 0.08
N PRO A 56 -22.73 9.53 1.04
CA PRO A 56 -24.16 9.47 1.37
C PRO A 56 -25.09 9.89 0.23
N ILE A 57 -24.61 10.78 -0.65
CA ILE A 57 -25.36 11.23 -1.85
C ILE A 57 -25.28 10.13 -2.91
N LEU A 58 -24.06 9.65 -3.17
CA LEU A 58 -23.80 8.63 -4.18
C LEU A 58 -24.57 7.33 -3.92
N GLU A 59 -24.65 6.87 -2.67
CA GLU A 59 -25.42 5.66 -2.32
C GLU A 59 -26.90 5.80 -2.74
N ARG A 60 -27.53 6.97 -2.52
CA ARG A 60 -28.91 7.21 -2.95
C ARG A 60 -29.06 7.29 -4.46
N MET A 61 -28.08 7.91 -5.14
CA MET A 61 -28.05 7.96 -6.61
C MET A 61 -27.87 6.56 -7.22
N LEU A 62 -27.05 5.71 -6.60
CA LEU A 62 -26.83 4.33 -7.02
C LEU A 62 -28.07 3.45 -6.79
N ASP A 63 -28.77 3.64 -5.68
CA ASP A 63 -30.04 2.94 -5.40
C ASP A 63 -31.13 3.35 -6.41
N TYR A 64 -31.19 4.62 -6.78
CA TYR A 64 -32.06 5.10 -7.85
C TYR A 64 -31.68 4.47 -9.19
N ALA A 65 -30.41 4.47 -9.56
CA ALA A 65 -29.93 3.89 -10.82
C ALA A 65 -30.26 2.38 -10.91
N ALA A 66 -30.07 1.63 -9.83
CA ALA A 66 -30.47 0.23 -9.75
C ALA A 66 -32.00 0.05 -9.88
N GLY A 67 -32.77 0.89 -9.19
CA GLY A 67 -34.24 0.86 -9.26
C GLY A 67 -34.81 1.22 -10.64
N LYS A 68 -34.08 2.01 -11.43
CA LYS A 68 -34.41 2.35 -12.81
C LYS A 68 -33.85 1.34 -13.85
N GLY A 69 -33.07 0.37 -13.42
CA GLY A 69 -32.43 -0.60 -14.30
C GLY A 69 -31.28 -0.03 -15.13
N LEU A 70 -30.67 1.09 -14.72
CA LEU A 70 -29.47 1.64 -15.34
C LEU A 70 -28.24 0.78 -15.02
N ILE A 71 -28.26 0.10 -13.87
CA ILE A 71 -27.28 -0.87 -13.41
C ILE A 71 -27.98 -2.06 -12.74
N GLU A 72 -27.32 -3.23 -12.68
CA GLU A 72 -27.86 -4.41 -11.99
C GLU A 72 -27.68 -4.36 -10.45
N GLY A 73 -26.94 -3.36 -9.95
CA GLY A 73 -26.73 -3.13 -8.52
C GLY A 73 -25.71 -4.03 -7.85
N THR A 74 -24.88 -4.77 -8.61
CA THR A 74 -23.72 -5.50 -8.06
C THR A 74 -22.65 -4.52 -7.58
N THR A 75 -21.73 -4.97 -6.73
CA THR A 75 -20.69 -4.11 -6.18
C THR A 75 -19.81 -3.49 -7.26
N ASP A 76 -19.37 -4.29 -8.24
CA ASP A 76 -18.51 -3.80 -9.32
C ASP A 76 -19.26 -2.79 -10.22
N GLU A 77 -20.56 -3.00 -10.52
CA GLU A 77 -21.35 -2.06 -11.31
C GLU A 77 -21.64 -0.75 -10.57
N ARG A 78 -21.94 -0.83 -9.27
CA ARG A 78 -22.07 0.36 -8.44
C ARG A 78 -20.77 1.16 -8.42
N ASP A 79 -19.62 0.49 -8.31
CA ASP A 79 -18.31 1.13 -8.35
C ASP A 79 -17.97 1.75 -9.70
N LEU A 80 -18.41 1.16 -10.80
CA LEU A 80 -18.28 1.74 -12.14
C LEU A 80 -19.19 2.97 -12.30
N PHE A 81 -20.43 2.89 -11.82
CA PHE A 81 -21.41 3.94 -12.01
C PHE A 81 -21.17 5.15 -11.11
N ASP A 82 -20.68 4.94 -9.88
CA ASP A 82 -20.39 6.05 -8.97
C ASP A 82 -19.25 6.94 -9.50
N THR A 83 -18.21 6.36 -10.11
CA THR A 83 -17.15 7.18 -10.72
C THR A 83 -17.66 7.95 -11.93
N ARG A 84 -18.62 7.39 -12.67
CA ARG A 84 -19.28 8.08 -13.78
C ARG A 84 -20.15 9.26 -13.31
N ILE A 85 -20.85 9.12 -12.19
CA ILE A 85 -21.57 10.23 -11.55
C ILE A 85 -20.57 11.31 -11.11
N MET A 86 -19.53 10.92 -10.40
CA MET A 86 -18.52 11.86 -9.89
C MET A 86 -17.74 12.57 -10.99
N ASP A 87 -17.50 11.93 -12.16
CA ASP A 87 -16.81 12.57 -13.29
C ASP A 87 -17.57 13.81 -13.80
N CYS A 88 -18.89 13.88 -13.59
CA CYS A 88 -19.69 15.05 -13.94
C CYS A 88 -19.27 16.32 -13.18
N VAL A 89 -18.68 16.16 -12.01
CA VAL A 89 -18.25 17.25 -11.12
C VAL A 89 -16.73 17.29 -10.91
N MET A 90 -15.97 16.57 -11.73
CA MET A 90 -14.50 16.53 -11.61
C MET A 90 -13.81 17.64 -12.40
N PRO A 91 -12.78 18.29 -11.83
CA PRO A 91 -11.92 19.17 -12.60
C PRO A 91 -11.13 18.37 -13.64
N ARG A 92 -10.82 19.02 -14.77
CA ARG A 92 -9.96 18.42 -15.81
C ARG A 92 -8.55 18.17 -15.30
N PRO A 93 -7.83 17.14 -15.82
CA PRO A 93 -6.42 16.89 -15.44
C PRO A 93 -5.53 18.12 -15.51
N SER A 94 -5.68 18.95 -16.56
CA SER A 94 -4.91 20.18 -16.73
C SER A 94 -5.17 21.23 -15.64
N GLU A 95 -6.38 21.28 -15.09
CA GLU A 95 -6.75 22.19 -14.00
C GLU A 95 -6.13 21.72 -12.69
N VAL A 96 -6.23 20.43 -12.40
CA VAL A 96 -5.60 19.81 -11.21
C VAL A 96 -4.09 20.04 -11.23
N VAL A 97 -3.42 19.79 -12.36
CA VAL A 97 -1.98 20.00 -12.51
C VAL A 97 -1.61 21.47 -12.35
N ARG A 98 -2.41 22.40 -12.92
CA ARG A 98 -2.17 23.84 -12.77
C ARG A 98 -2.28 24.29 -11.32
N GLN A 99 -3.34 23.86 -10.62
CA GLN A 99 -3.56 24.17 -9.21
C GLN A 99 -2.46 23.57 -8.32
N PHE A 100 -2.11 22.32 -8.55
CA PHE A 100 -1.03 21.66 -7.85
C PHE A 100 0.29 22.43 -7.99
N ARG A 101 0.66 22.84 -9.21
CA ARG A 101 1.88 23.60 -9.47
C ARG A 101 1.88 24.99 -8.82
N ALA A 102 0.72 25.66 -8.81
CA ALA A 102 0.56 26.96 -8.16
C ALA A 102 0.81 26.84 -6.64
N LEU A 103 0.23 25.85 -5.98
CA LEU A 103 0.45 25.57 -4.56
C LEU A 103 1.87 25.09 -4.28
N TYR A 104 2.42 24.26 -5.15
CA TYR A 104 3.80 23.76 -5.02
C TYR A 104 4.84 24.90 -5.04
N ALA A 105 4.59 25.97 -5.80
CA ALA A 105 5.46 27.15 -5.82
C ALA A 105 5.53 27.85 -4.44
N THR A 106 4.51 27.67 -3.59
CA THR A 106 4.47 28.16 -2.21
C THR A 106 5.00 27.12 -1.25
N SER A 107 4.48 25.89 -1.33
CA SER A 107 4.82 24.80 -0.43
C SER A 107 4.55 23.44 -1.09
N PRO A 108 5.55 22.54 -1.17
CA PRO A 108 5.31 21.16 -1.58
C PRO A 108 4.21 20.46 -0.77
N ARG A 109 4.10 20.80 0.51
CA ARG A 109 3.10 20.22 1.42
C ARG A 109 1.70 20.69 1.09
N GLU A 110 1.49 22.00 0.85
CA GLU A 110 0.17 22.50 0.44
C GLU A 110 -0.31 21.87 -0.87
N ALA A 111 0.61 21.62 -1.81
CA ALA A 111 0.27 20.95 -3.05
C ALA A 111 -0.16 19.50 -2.84
N THR A 112 0.54 18.76 -1.98
CA THR A 112 0.16 17.36 -1.66
C THR A 112 -1.10 17.30 -0.83
N ASP A 113 -1.32 18.20 0.13
CA ASP A 113 -2.55 18.31 0.91
C ASP A 113 -3.76 18.55 -0.03
N TYR A 114 -3.68 19.53 -0.95
CA TYR A 114 -4.70 19.77 -1.97
C TYR A 114 -5.03 18.52 -2.79
N TYR A 115 -4.00 17.84 -3.28
CA TYR A 115 -4.20 16.69 -4.15
C TYR A 115 -4.76 15.47 -3.38
N TYR A 116 -4.40 15.32 -2.11
CA TYR A 116 -4.98 14.30 -1.24
C TYR A 116 -6.45 14.58 -0.93
N ASP A 117 -6.79 15.83 -0.58
CA ASP A 117 -8.16 16.27 -0.35
C ASP A 117 -9.04 16.10 -1.60
N LEU A 118 -8.51 16.44 -2.79
CA LEU A 118 -9.17 16.18 -4.07
C LEU A 118 -9.47 14.69 -4.24
N SER A 119 -8.50 13.83 -3.92
CA SER A 119 -8.64 12.37 -4.07
C SER A 119 -9.70 11.78 -3.13
N ILE A 120 -9.90 12.37 -1.94
CA ILE A 120 -10.97 12.01 -1.01
C ILE A 120 -12.31 12.58 -1.48
N ALA A 121 -12.36 13.88 -1.81
CA ALA A 121 -13.59 14.55 -2.23
C ALA A 121 -14.18 13.95 -3.50
N SER A 122 -13.35 13.50 -4.43
CA SER A 122 -13.76 12.83 -5.67
C SER A 122 -14.22 11.37 -5.49
N ASN A 123 -14.26 10.86 -4.26
CA ASN A 123 -14.51 9.45 -3.95
C ASN A 123 -13.54 8.46 -4.63
N TYR A 124 -12.42 8.95 -5.18
CA TYR A 124 -11.34 8.10 -5.66
C TYR A 124 -10.73 7.31 -4.50
N ILE A 125 -10.44 7.98 -3.39
CA ILE A 125 -10.18 7.37 -2.08
C ILE A 125 -11.52 7.20 -1.37
N ARG A 126 -11.99 5.96 -1.27
CA ARG A 126 -13.28 5.63 -0.66
C ARG A 126 -13.17 5.63 0.87
N LYS A 127 -13.11 6.83 1.47
CA LYS A 127 -12.90 7.01 2.91
C LYS A 127 -13.87 6.19 3.75
N THR A 128 -15.14 6.15 3.39
CA THR A 128 -16.17 5.38 4.11
C THR A 128 -15.94 3.87 4.12
N ARG A 129 -15.15 3.34 3.17
CA ARG A 129 -14.70 1.93 3.19
C ARG A 129 -13.44 1.77 4.03
N ILE A 130 -12.50 2.71 3.90
CA ILE A 130 -11.24 2.70 4.65
C ILE A 130 -11.48 2.83 6.15
N ASP A 131 -12.43 3.68 6.56
CA ASP A 131 -12.79 3.88 7.96
C ASP A 131 -13.38 2.63 8.64
N LYS A 132 -13.75 1.60 7.86
CA LYS A 132 -14.18 0.29 8.38
C LYS A 132 -13.01 -0.63 8.73
N ASN A 133 -11.78 -0.31 8.29
CA ASN A 133 -10.60 -1.10 8.60
C ASN A 133 -10.41 -1.20 10.11
N ILE A 134 -10.01 -2.38 10.58
CA ILE A 134 -9.69 -2.59 11.99
C ILE A 134 -8.17 -2.45 12.12
N ALA A 135 -7.72 -1.44 12.87
CA ALA A 135 -6.31 -1.15 13.04
C ALA A 135 -5.93 -1.07 14.53
N TRP A 136 -4.74 -1.56 14.85
CA TRP A 136 -4.15 -1.48 16.18
C TRP A 136 -2.63 -1.54 16.10
N GLN A 137 -1.96 -1.38 17.24
CA GLN A 137 -0.53 -1.57 17.38
C GLN A 137 -0.23 -2.68 18.36
N THR A 138 0.75 -3.53 18.04
CA THR A 138 1.29 -4.55 18.94
C THR A 138 2.72 -4.22 19.31
N ALA A 139 3.02 -4.15 20.61
CA ALA A 139 4.36 -3.91 21.12
C ALA A 139 5.27 -5.11 20.89
N THR A 140 6.49 -4.87 20.41
CA THR A 140 7.50 -5.91 20.20
C THR A 140 8.87 -5.43 20.68
N GLU A 141 9.86 -6.32 20.73
CA GLU A 141 11.26 -5.96 20.99
C GLU A 141 11.90 -5.03 19.94
N TYR A 142 11.24 -4.88 18.77
CA TYR A 142 11.65 -4.01 17.66
C TYR A 142 10.86 -2.69 17.60
N GLY A 143 9.99 -2.45 18.56
CA GLY A 143 9.04 -1.34 18.60
C GLY A 143 7.61 -1.79 18.33
N ALA A 144 6.68 -0.84 18.31
CA ALA A 144 5.28 -1.11 18.02
C ALA A 144 5.07 -1.34 16.53
N LEU A 145 4.60 -2.53 16.14
CA LEU A 145 4.16 -2.86 14.79
C LEU A 145 2.72 -2.40 14.57
N ASP A 146 2.46 -1.82 13.42
CA ASP A 146 1.11 -1.48 13.00
C ASP A 146 0.43 -2.71 12.36
N VAL A 147 -0.82 -2.99 12.73
CA VAL A 147 -1.59 -4.10 12.18
C VAL A 147 -2.95 -3.59 11.70
N THR A 148 -3.33 -3.97 10.48
CA THR A 148 -4.61 -3.59 9.89
C THR A 148 -5.27 -4.79 9.24
N ILE A 149 -6.52 -5.09 9.63
CA ILE A 149 -7.42 -5.96 8.86
C ILE A 149 -8.09 -5.05 7.82
N ASN A 150 -7.79 -5.29 6.56
CA ASN A 150 -8.24 -4.44 5.47
C ASN A 150 -9.63 -4.85 5.00
N LEU A 151 -10.64 -4.03 5.33
CA LEU A 151 -12.03 -4.17 4.92
C LEU A 151 -12.41 -3.24 3.76
N SER A 152 -11.48 -2.40 3.28
CA SER A 152 -11.75 -1.43 2.21
C SER A 152 -11.90 -2.06 0.83
N LYS A 153 -11.36 -3.27 0.63
CA LYS A 153 -11.50 -4.04 -0.60
C LYS A 153 -12.73 -4.94 -0.48
N PRO A 154 -13.85 -4.61 -1.16
CA PRO A 154 -15.06 -5.43 -1.07
C PRO A 154 -14.82 -6.83 -1.62
N GLU A 155 -15.52 -7.81 -1.06
CA GLU A 155 -15.58 -9.14 -1.64
C GLU A 155 -16.33 -9.06 -2.99
N LYS A 156 -15.83 -9.79 -3.97
CA LYS A 156 -16.44 -9.81 -5.30
C LYS A 156 -17.75 -10.59 -5.28
N ASP A 157 -18.80 -10.00 -5.84
CA ASP A 157 -20.05 -10.70 -6.10
C ASP A 157 -19.80 -11.88 -7.07
N PRO A 158 -20.33 -13.10 -6.79
CA PRO A 158 -20.21 -14.24 -7.71
C PRO A 158 -20.66 -13.94 -9.13
N ARG A 159 -21.65 -13.07 -9.32
CA ARG A 159 -22.13 -12.62 -10.63
C ARG A 159 -21.06 -11.82 -11.37
N ASP A 160 -20.34 -10.93 -10.67
CA ASP A 160 -19.24 -10.13 -11.23
C ASP A 160 -18.04 -11.02 -11.57
N ILE A 161 -17.74 -12.04 -10.76
CA ILE A 161 -16.71 -13.04 -11.05
C ILE A 161 -17.05 -13.80 -12.35
N ALA A 162 -18.31 -14.22 -12.51
CA ALA A 162 -18.76 -14.92 -13.71
C ALA A 162 -18.69 -14.02 -14.96
N LYS A 163 -19.15 -12.77 -14.87
CA LYS A 163 -19.04 -11.77 -15.95
C LYS A 163 -17.58 -11.50 -16.32
N ALA A 164 -16.69 -11.33 -15.33
CA ALA A 164 -15.27 -11.07 -15.55
C ALA A 164 -14.57 -12.20 -16.31
N LYS A 165 -14.95 -13.47 -16.07
CA LYS A 165 -14.43 -14.64 -16.82
C LYS A 165 -14.83 -14.63 -18.29
N LEU A 166 -16.00 -14.09 -18.61
CA LEU A 166 -16.53 -13.99 -19.98
C LEU A 166 -16.10 -12.71 -20.70
N ALA A 167 -15.57 -11.73 -19.95
CA ALA A 167 -15.16 -10.45 -20.52
C ALA A 167 -13.95 -10.61 -21.44
N ARG A 168 -13.97 -9.91 -22.58
CA ARG A 168 -12.82 -9.85 -23.48
C ARG A 168 -11.61 -9.28 -22.75
N SER A 169 -10.46 -9.91 -22.93
CA SER A 169 -9.20 -9.31 -22.54
C SER A 169 -8.95 -8.05 -23.37
N SER A 170 -8.56 -6.96 -22.73
CA SER A 170 -8.18 -5.72 -23.40
C SER A 170 -6.77 -5.36 -22.96
N ALA A 171 -5.94 -4.96 -23.91
CA ALA A 171 -4.60 -4.44 -23.66
C ALA A 171 -4.60 -2.94 -23.31
N TYR A 172 -5.78 -2.34 -23.08
CA TYR A 172 -5.92 -0.92 -22.75
C TYR A 172 -6.88 -0.73 -21.55
N PRO A 173 -6.39 -0.11 -20.46
CA PRO A 173 -4.97 0.07 -20.11
C PRO A 173 -4.25 -1.27 -19.95
N LYS A 174 -2.92 -1.31 -20.16
CA LYS A 174 -2.12 -2.55 -20.05
C LYS A 174 -2.10 -3.10 -18.62
N CYS A 175 -2.03 -2.22 -17.60
CA CYS A 175 -2.10 -2.59 -16.19
C CYS A 175 -2.71 -1.46 -15.35
N LEU A 176 -2.87 -1.70 -14.03
CA LEU A 176 -3.47 -0.75 -13.09
C LEU A 176 -2.63 0.52 -12.86
N LEU A 177 -1.34 0.51 -13.23
CA LEU A 177 -0.41 1.63 -13.05
C LEU A 177 -0.16 2.42 -14.35
N CYS A 178 -0.71 2.01 -15.49
CA CYS A 178 -0.55 2.77 -16.72
C CYS A 178 -1.28 4.12 -16.64
N ARG A 179 -0.64 5.18 -17.18
CA ARG A 179 -1.24 6.53 -17.24
C ARG A 179 -2.60 6.57 -17.94
N GLU A 180 -2.86 5.62 -18.83
CA GLU A 180 -4.11 5.46 -19.57
C GLU A 180 -5.30 5.14 -18.66
N ASN A 181 -5.06 4.88 -17.37
CA ASN A 181 -6.13 4.78 -16.37
C ASN A 181 -6.76 6.14 -16.04
N GLU A 182 -6.06 7.27 -16.23
CA GLU A 182 -6.62 8.58 -15.93
C GLU A 182 -7.88 8.85 -16.77
N GLY A 183 -9.03 9.00 -16.10
CA GLY A 183 -10.31 9.20 -16.76
C GLY A 183 -10.92 7.93 -17.41
N TYR A 184 -10.36 6.75 -17.15
CA TYR A 184 -10.85 5.50 -17.73
C TYR A 184 -12.13 5.02 -17.04
N ALA A 185 -13.20 4.77 -17.82
CA ALA A 185 -14.51 4.37 -17.29
C ALA A 185 -14.51 3.00 -16.57
N GLY A 186 -13.48 2.19 -16.82
CA GLY A 186 -13.43 0.85 -16.24
C GLY A 186 -14.28 -0.17 -17.00
N ARG A 187 -14.31 -1.37 -16.47
CA ARG A 187 -15.12 -2.52 -16.91
C ARG A 187 -15.10 -3.59 -15.82
N VAL A 188 -15.95 -4.59 -15.91
CA VAL A 188 -16.11 -5.65 -14.88
C VAL A 188 -14.80 -6.31 -14.43
N ASN A 189 -13.78 -6.38 -15.30
CA ASN A 189 -12.47 -6.93 -14.99
C ASN A 189 -11.35 -5.88 -14.90
N HIS A 190 -11.68 -4.58 -14.85
CA HIS A 190 -10.74 -3.49 -14.67
C HIS A 190 -11.42 -2.32 -13.94
N PRO A 191 -10.89 -1.83 -12.83
CA PRO A 191 -11.57 -0.83 -12.01
C PRO A 191 -11.79 0.49 -12.77
N ALA A 192 -12.89 1.17 -12.44
CA ALA A 192 -13.15 2.52 -12.92
C ALA A 192 -12.10 3.51 -12.37
N ARG A 193 -11.75 4.50 -13.18
CA ARG A 193 -10.75 5.52 -12.89
C ARG A 193 -11.16 6.89 -13.43
N GLU A 194 -12.44 7.16 -13.62
CA GLU A 194 -12.94 8.45 -14.13
C GLU A 194 -12.60 9.59 -13.18
N THR A 195 -12.58 9.33 -11.88
CA THR A 195 -12.17 10.30 -10.84
C THR A 195 -10.67 10.34 -10.58
N HIS A 196 -9.89 9.47 -11.24
CA HIS A 196 -8.44 9.43 -11.08
C HIS A 196 -7.76 10.58 -11.81
N ARG A 197 -6.80 11.23 -11.14
CA ARG A 197 -5.97 12.30 -11.70
C ARG A 197 -4.51 12.00 -11.40
N LEU A 198 -3.62 12.41 -12.29
CA LEU A 198 -2.17 12.18 -12.22
C LEU A 198 -1.43 13.52 -12.14
N ILE A 199 -0.43 13.60 -11.27
CA ILE A 199 0.49 14.73 -11.21
C ILE A 199 1.78 14.38 -11.93
N PRO A 200 2.12 15.04 -13.07
CA PRO A 200 3.36 14.79 -13.77
C PRO A 200 4.58 15.19 -12.94
N LEU A 201 5.57 14.31 -12.87
CA LEU A 201 6.86 14.51 -12.24
C LEU A 201 8.00 14.33 -13.26
N ASP A 202 9.11 15.00 -13.03
CA ASP A 202 10.38 14.70 -13.65
C ASP A 202 11.30 14.09 -12.59
N LEU A 203 11.70 12.85 -12.78
CA LEU A 203 12.73 12.22 -11.95
C LEU A 203 13.92 11.91 -12.85
N THR A 204 15.03 12.58 -12.57
CA THR A 204 16.30 12.40 -13.29
C THR A 204 16.22 12.59 -14.83
N GLY A 205 15.34 13.49 -15.29
CA GLY A 205 15.13 13.76 -16.71
C GLY A 205 14.17 12.80 -17.42
N ARG A 206 13.46 11.96 -16.67
CA ARG A 206 12.43 11.05 -17.17
C ARG A 206 11.06 11.42 -16.66
N SER A 207 10.03 11.12 -17.47
CA SER A 207 8.65 11.40 -17.13
C SER A 207 8.07 10.32 -16.21
N TRP A 208 7.59 10.76 -15.05
CA TRP A 208 6.90 9.96 -14.04
C TRP A 208 5.58 10.64 -13.65
N PHE A 209 4.77 9.95 -12.87
CA PHE A 209 3.53 10.49 -12.32
C PHE A 209 3.37 10.12 -10.86
N LEU A 210 2.81 11.05 -10.10
CA LEU A 210 2.33 10.81 -8.74
C LEU A 210 0.83 10.53 -8.78
N GLN A 211 0.39 9.50 -8.04
CA GLN A 211 -1.00 9.23 -7.69
C GLN A 211 -1.11 8.80 -6.24
N TYR A 212 -2.26 9.03 -5.60
CA TYR A 212 -2.55 8.34 -4.35
C TYR A 212 -3.10 6.94 -4.61
N SER A 213 -2.85 6.04 -3.65
CA SER A 213 -3.46 4.71 -3.68
C SER A 213 -4.92 4.81 -3.25
N PRO A 214 -5.88 4.25 -4.00
CA PRO A 214 -7.27 4.24 -3.58
C PRO A 214 -7.53 3.41 -2.32
N TYR A 215 -6.58 2.56 -1.93
CA TYR A 215 -6.68 1.70 -0.74
C TYR A 215 -6.15 2.36 0.53
N THR A 216 -5.30 3.38 0.43
CA THR A 216 -4.77 4.21 1.51
C THR A 216 -4.42 3.39 2.77
N TYR A 217 -3.41 2.52 2.68
CA TYR A 217 -2.99 1.69 3.81
C TYR A 217 -2.39 2.49 4.97
N TYR A 218 -1.90 3.69 4.69
CA TYR A 218 -1.38 4.68 5.63
C TYR A 218 -1.60 6.09 5.06
N ASN A 219 -1.39 7.11 5.89
CA ASN A 219 -1.66 8.50 5.49
C ASN A 219 -0.89 8.92 4.23
N GLU A 220 -1.62 9.46 3.26
CA GLU A 220 -1.10 9.90 1.96
C GLU A 220 -0.31 8.81 1.20
N HIS A 221 -0.72 7.54 1.34
CA HIS A 221 -0.13 6.45 0.58
C HIS A 221 -0.18 6.76 -0.92
N CYS A 222 0.98 6.99 -1.50
CA CYS A 222 1.11 7.34 -2.91
C CYS A 222 1.92 6.29 -3.69
N ILE A 223 1.72 6.32 -5.00
CA ILE A 223 2.46 5.53 -5.98
C ILE A 223 3.07 6.50 -6.97
N VAL A 224 4.36 6.33 -7.23
CA VAL A 224 5.12 7.06 -8.24
C VAL A 224 5.37 6.10 -9.39
N LEU A 225 4.66 6.29 -10.49
CA LEU A 225 4.67 5.35 -11.61
C LEU A 225 5.47 5.90 -12.79
N ASN A 226 6.23 5.02 -13.44
CA ASN A 226 6.93 5.34 -14.67
C ASN A 226 5.92 5.62 -15.80
N ASN A 227 6.18 6.64 -16.62
CA ASN A 227 5.34 6.90 -17.79
C ASN A 227 5.35 5.73 -18.80
N GLU A 228 6.44 4.99 -18.84
CA GLU A 228 6.60 3.83 -19.71
C GLU A 228 6.24 2.53 -18.99
N HIS A 229 5.50 1.65 -19.66
CA HIS A 229 5.21 0.32 -19.12
C HIS A 229 6.41 -0.59 -19.31
N VAL A 230 7.38 -0.48 -18.42
CA VAL A 230 8.60 -1.28 -18.37
C VAL A 230 8.70 -2.07 -17.08
N PRO A 231 9.31 -3.26 -17.07
CA PRO A 231 9.46 -4.03 -15.83
C PRO A 231 10.28 -3.29 -14.77
N MET A 232 9.97 -3.58 -13.50
CA MET A 232 10.76 -3.10 -12.36
C MET A 232 12.20 -3.66 -12.42
N ALA A 233 13.15 -2.80 -12.09
CA ALA A 233 14.55 -3.17 -11.91
C ALA A 233 15.19 -2.30 -10.84
N ILE A 234 15.71 -2.92 -9.78
CA ILE A 234 16.46 -2.19 -8.76
C ILE A 234 17.88 -1.94 -9.29
N SER A 235 18.25 -0.68 -9.42
CA SER A 235 19.53 -0.24 -9.99
C SER A 235 19.97 1.08 -9.36
N ARG A 236 21.09 1.62 -9.85
CA ARG A 236 21.52 2.98 -9.50
C ARG A 236 20.42 4.02 -9.75
N GLU A 237 19.72 3.89 -10.87
CA GLU A 237 18.63 4.77 -11.25
C GLU A 237 17.49 4.77 -10.19
N THR A 238 17.23 3.62 -9.57
CA THR A 238 16.26 3.53 -8.46
C THR A 238 16.66 4.47 -7.31
N PHE A 239 17.93 4.43 -6.87
CA PHE A 239 18.40 5.29 -5.78
C PHE A 239 18.40 6.76 -6.18
N GLU A 240 18.76 7.08 -7.43
CA GLU A 240 18.69 8.43 -7.98
C GLU A 240 17.26 8.96 -8.02
N ASN A 241 16.30 8.16 -8.47
CA ASN A 241 14.88 8.52 -8.54
C ASN A 241 14.27 8.70 -7.15
N LEU A 242 14.58 7.81 -6.20
CA LEU A 242 14.12 7.96 -4.81
C LEU A 242 14.66 9.25 -4.19
N ALA A 243 15.94 9.57 -4.39
CA ALA A 243 16.53 10.80 -3.90
C ALA A 243 15.91 12.04 -4.57
N ALA A 244 15.68 12.01 -5.89
CA ALA A 244 15.03 13.10 -6.63
C ALA A 244 13.58 13.31 -6.14
N PHE A 245 12.84 12.25 -5.89
CA PHE A 245 11.49 12.34 -5.32
C PHE A 245 11.50 13.03 -3.95
N LEU A 246 12.48 12.72 -3.10
CA LEU A 246 12.62 13.36 -1.77
C LEU A 246 13.11 14.82 -1.84
N GLU A 247 13.72 15.25 -2.94
CA GLU A 247 14.00 16.66 -3.20
C GLU A 247 12.72 17.43 -3.58
N ILE A 248 11.81 16.78 -4.31
CA ILE A 248 10.50 17.33 -4.67
C ILE A 248 9.56 17.35 -3.45
N PHE A 249 9.50 16.24 -2.70
CA PHE A 249 8.60 16.06 -1.54
C PHE A 249 9.38 15.65 -0.27
N PRO A 250 10.10 16.59 0.37
CA PRO A 250 10.96 16.27 1.52
C PRO A 250 10.22 15.80 2.78
N HIS A 251 8.91 15.94 2.82
CA HIS A 251 8.03 15.49 3.90
C HIS A 251 7.49 14.06 3.71
N TYR A 252 7.84 13.40 2.60
CA TYR A 252 7.50 12.02 2.31
C TYR A 252 8.68 11.09 2.55
N PHE A 253 8.40 9.79 2.73
CA PHE A 253 9.32 8.72 2.41
C PHE A 253 9.00 8.19 1.00
N ALA A 254 9.92 7.45 0.41
CA ALA A 254 9.70 6.68 -0.80
C ALA A 254 10.49 5.37 -0.75
N GLY A 255 10.01 4.34 -1.44
CA GLY A 255 10.72 3.07 -1.55
C GLY A 255 10.21 2.25 -2.73
N SER A 256 10.94 1.21 -3.06
CA SER A 256 10.57 0.25 -4.09
C SER A 256 10.32 -1.11 -3.50
N ASN A 257 9.34 -1.84 -4.04
CA ASN A 257 9.33 -3.28 -3.86
C ASN A 257 10.60 -3.91 -4.47
N ALA A 258 10.96 -5.08 -4.00
CA ALA A 258 12.00 -5.87 -4.66
C ALA A 258 11.56 -6.27 -6.08
N ASP A 259 12.52 -6.40 -6.99
CA ASP A 259 12.31 -6.66 -8.42
C ASP A 259 12.26 -8.16 -8.79
N LEU A 260 12.28 -9.06 -7.80
CA LEU A 260 12.19 -10.50 -8.02
C LEU A 260 10.84 -11.06 -7.53
N PRO A 261 10.33 -12.13 -8.17
CA PRO A 261 9.14 -12.84 -7.69
C PRO A 261 9.30 -13.29 -6.24
N ILE A 262 8.18 -13.61 -5.56
CA ILE A 262 8.12 -14.08 -4.16
C ILE A 262 8.40 -12.95 -3.16
N VAL A 263 9.50 -12.21 -3.33
CA VAL A 263 9.92 -11.12 -2.43
C VAL A 263 9.57 -9.74 -2.95
N GLY A 264 9.01 -9.63 -4.17
CA GLY A 264 8.54 -8.40 -4.79
C GLY A 264 7.06 -8.12 -4.55
N GLY A 265 6.60 -6.98 -5.07
CA GLY A 265 5.19 -6.59 -5.07
C GLY A 265 4.36 -7.34 -6.12
N SER A 266 3.08 -7.01 -6.17
CA SER A 266 2.11 -7.67 -7.07
C SER A 266 2.24 -7.26 -8.54
N ILE A 267 2.88 -6.13 -8.86
CA ILE A 267 3.03 -5.59 -10.22
C ILE A 267 4.52 -5.40 -10.51
N LEU A 268 5.18 -6.45 -10.98
CA LEU A 268 6.59 -6.40 -11.38
C LEU A 268 6.79 -5.92 -12.83
N SER A 269 5.71 -5.93 -13.63
CA SER A 269 5.75 -5.59 -15.05
C SER A 269 5.73 -4.09 -15.35
N HIS A 270 5.50 -3.26 -14.35
CA HIS A 270 5.46 -1.80 -14.49
C HIS A 270 6.26 -1.14 -13.37
N ASP A 271 7.32 -0.45 -13.72
CA ASP A 271 8.23 0.20 -12.77
C ASP A 271 7.52 1.30 -11.99
N HIS A 272 7.61 1.22 -10.67
CA HIS A 272 6.95 2.15 -9.76
C HIS A 272 7.59 2.15 -8.38
N TYR A 273 7.41 3.25 -7.66
CA TYR A 273 7.75 3.41 -6.25
C TYR A 273 6.49 3.64 -5.42
N GLN A 274 6.58 3.39 -4.13
CA GLN A 274 5.55 3.75 -3.16
C GLN A 274 6.12 4.76 -2.18
N GLY A 275 5.28 5.66 -1.69
CA GLY A 275 5.67 6.69 -0.75
C GLY A 275 4.49 7.25 0.02
N GLY A 276 4.73 8.34 0.75
CA GLY A 276 3.68 9.02 1.50
C GLY A 276 4.18 9.67 2.79
N ARG A 277 3.26 10.24 3.55
CA ARG A 277 3.53 10.95 4.80
C ARG A 277 3.17 10.05 5.99
N TYR A 278 4.06 9.11 6.30
CA TYR A 278 3.88 8.19 7.42
C TYR A 278 5.23 7.79 8.03
N THR A 279 5.26 7.61 9.34
CA THR A 279 6.46 7.17 10.07
C THR A 279 6.26 5.75 10.58
N PHE A 280 6.90 4.79 9.95
CA PHE A 280 6.79 3.37 10.27
C PHE A 280 7.65 2.95 11.47
N ALA A 281 7.38 1.76 12.02
CA ALA A 281 8.16 1.17 13.09
C ALA A 281 9.64 1.02 12.71
N MET A 282 9.95 0.53 11.52
CA MET A 282 11.32 0.36 11.03
C MET A 282 12.09 1.70 10.96
N GLU A 283 11.41 2.79 10.62
CA GLU A 283 12.02 4.12 10.59
C GLU A 283 12.52 4.56 11.98
N ARG A 284 11.75 4.23 13.03
CA ARG A 284 12.08 4.52 14.44
C ARG A 284 13.09 3.56 15.03
N ALA A 285 13.32 2.41 14.39
CA ALA A 285 14.22 1.38 14.90
C ALA A 285 15.67 1.89 14.99
N ALA A 286 16.33 1.55 16.09
CA ALA A 286 17.70 1.98 16.37
C ALA A 286 18.72 1.29 15.48
N VAL A 287 19.82 1.97 15.20
CA VAL A 287 21.04 1.34 14.69
C VAL A 287 21.74 0.67 15.88
N GLU A 288 21.90 -0.65 15.83
CA GLU A 288 22.51 -1.45 16.91
C GLU A 288 24.02 -1.70 16.72
N GLN A 289 24.49 -1.62 15.46
CA GLN A 289 25.89 -1.81 15.11
C GLN A 289 26.26 -0.83 13.99
N GLU A 290 27.26 0.02 14.24
CA GLU A 290 27.80 0.92 13.23
C GLU A 290 28.91 0.25 12.40
N TYR A 291 29.00 0.62 11.13
CA TYR A 291 30.02 0.17 10.20
C TYR A 291 30.68 1.36 9.49
N ARG A 292 31.92 1.18 9.02
CA ARG A 292 32.66 2.18 8.27
C ARG A 292 33.06 1.65 6.92
N PHE A 293 32.78 2.43 5.90
CA PHE A 293 33.22 2.17 4.53
C PHE A 293 34.37 3.12 4.22
N ALA A 294 35.58 2.57 3.97
CA ALA A 294 36.82 3.35 3.87
C ALA A 294 36.74 4.45 2.80
N ASN A 295 36.12 4.15 1.66
CA ASN A 295 35.98 5.08 0.53
C ASN A 295 34.82 6.09 0.69
N TYR A 296 34.00 5.97 1.75
CA TYR A 296 32.82 6.80 2.01
C TYR A 296 32.78 7.36 3.43
N PRO A 297 33.81 8.16 3.84
CA PRO A 297 33.92 8.63 5.21
C PRO A 297 32.76 9.56 5.64
N ASN A 298 32.05 10.15 4.68
CA ASN A 298 30.91 11.04 4.89
C ASN A 298 29.56 10.30 4.96
N VAL A 299 29.53 8.97 4.77
CA VAL A 299 28.33 8.14 4.88
C VAL A 299 28.37 7.37 6.18
N ARG A 300 27.43 7.65 7.07
CA ARG A 300 27.18 6.83 8.26
C ARG A 300 26.43 5.58 7.83
N ALA A 301 26.90 4.42 8.28
CA ALA A 301 26.27 3.14 7.98
C ALA A 301 26.08 2.31 9.23
N GLY A 302 25.00 1.55 9.29
CA GLY A 302 24.78 0.67 10.44
C GLY A 302 23.64 -0.33 10.24
N ARG A 303 23.76 -1.44 10.97
CA ARG A 303 22.71 -2.46 11.06
C ARG A 303 21.56 -1.97 11.91
N VAL A 304 20.36 -2.01 11.36
CA VAL A 304 19.14 -1.62 12.09
C VAL A 304 18.68 -2.80 12.98
N LYS A 305 18.28 -2.50 14.21
CA LYS A 305 17.62 -3.47 15.09
C LYS A 305 16.21 -3.74 14.56
N TRP A 306 16.12 -4.64 13.59
CA TRP A 306 14.89 -4.98 12.87
C TRP A 306 14.85 -6.49 12.55
N PRO A 307 13.68 -7.14 12.50
CA PRO A 307 13.62 -8.59 12.21
C PRO A 307 14.16 -8.92 10.82
N MET A 308 13.98 -8.03 9.85
CA MET A 308 14.53 -8.19 8.52
C MET A 308 15.91 -7.51 8.40
N SER A 309 16.82 -8.15 7.67
CA SER A 309 18.22 -7.75 7.54
C SER A 309 18.36 -6.41 6.83
N THR A 310 18.64 -5.33 7.56
CA THR A 310 18.63 -3.96 7.07
C THR A 310 19.93 -3.25 7.36
N LEU A 311 20.54 -2.65 6.35
CA LEU A 311 21.64 -1.71 6.45
C LEU A 311 21.12 -0.30 6.19
N ARG A 312 21.23 0.58 7.20
CA ARG A 312 20.89 2.00 7.09
C ARG A 312 22.12 2.81 6.69
N LEU A 313 21.97 3.65 5.67
CA LEU A 313 22.96 4.58 5.19
C LEU A 313 22.43 6.01 5.32
N THR A 314 23.24 6.94 5.87
CA THR A 314 22.82 8.33 6.06
C THR A 314 23.92 9.28 5.67
N SER A 315 23.65 10.28 4.83
CA SER A 315 24.60 11.32 4.42
C SER A 315 23.91 12.57 3.93
N SER A 316 24.55 13.72 4.10
CA SER A 316 24.20 14.95 3.37
C SER A 316 24.78 14.96 1.95
N ASP A 317 25.75 14.11 1.65
CA ASP A 317 26.30 13.91 0.31
C ASP A 317 25.47 12.84 -0.42
N LYS A 318 24.51 13.32 -1.23
CA LYS A 318 23.61 12.48 -2.02
C LYS A 318 24.38 11.58 -3.00
N GLY A 319 25.42 12.12 -3.62
CA GLY A 319 26.22 11.38 -4.61
C GLY A 319 26.96 10.20 -3.98
N ALA A 320 27.66 10.43 -2.88
CA ALA A 320 28.35 9.39 -2.11
C ALA A 320 27.37 8.31 -1.60
N LEU A 321 26.19 8.73 -1.12
CA LEU A 321 25.14 7.82 -0.62
C LEU A 321 24.63 6.89 -1.72
N ILE A 322 24.29 7.44 -2.90
CA ILE A 322 23.81 6.68 -4.06
C ILE A 322 24.91 5.74 -4.58
N ASP A 323 26.15 6.22 -4.66
CA ASP A 323 27.27 5.41 -5.14
C ASP A 323 27.53 4.19 -4.24
N LEU A 324 27.57 4.41 -2.91
CA LEU A 324 27.72 3.32 -1.94
C LEU A 324 26.56 2.34 -2.01
N ALA A 325 25.29 2.82 -2.02
CA ALA A 325 24.12 1.96 -2.12
C ALA A 325 24.14 1.10 -3.40
N THR A 326 24.58 1.69 -4.53
CA THR A 326 24.74 0.98 -5.81
C THR A 326 25.78 -0.14 -5.73
N LYS A 327 26.93 0.14 -5.12
CA LYS A 327 28.00 -0.86 -4.96
C LYS A 327 27.58 -1.97 -4.00
N ILE A 328 26.89 -1.66 -2.92
CA ILE A 328 26.32 -2.65 -2.00
C ILE A 328 25.32 -3.55 -2.74
N LEU A 329 24.42 -2.99 -3.54
CA LEU A 329 23.49 -3.78 -4.35
C LEU A 329 24.22 -4.72 -5.31
N ALA A 330 25.23 -4.22 -6.03
CA ALA A 330 26.01 -5.03 -6.97
C ALA A 330 26.74 -6.19 -6.27
N ALA A 331 27.34 -5.92 -5.13
CA ALA A 331 28.02 -6.94 -4.33
C ALA A 331 27.00 -7.97 -3.74
N TRP A 332 25.82 -7.49 -3.27
CA TRP A 332 24.78 -8.37 -2.74
C TRP A 332 24.26 -9.36 -3.79
N ARG A 333 24.08 -8.90 -5.02
CA ARG A 333 23.59 -9.76 -6.12
C ARG A 333 24.47 -10.98 -6.39
N THR A 334 25.74 -10.94 -6.02
CA THR A 334 26.69 -12.04 -6.21
C THR A 334 27.11 -12.72 -4.90
N TYR A 335 26.53 -12.32 -3.77
CA TYR A 335 26.90 -12.85 -2.48
C TYR A 335 26.22 -14.18 -2.17
N SER A 336 27.01 -15.18 -1.80
CA SER A 336 26.54 -16.45 -1.25
C SER A 336 27.25 -16.75 0.07
N ASP A 337 26.49 -17.25 1.04
CA ASP A 337 26.98 -17.82 2.30
C ASP A 337 26.13 -19.05 2.65
N ALA A 338 26.64 -20.21 2.27
CA ALA A 338 25.95 -21.47 2.47
C ALA A 338 25.73 -21.82 3.97
N SER A 339 26.50 -21.22 4.89
CA SER A 339 26.36 -21.45 6.32
C SER A 339 25.06 -20.89 6.90
N VAL A 340 24.42 -19.98 6.19
CA VAL A 340 23.12 -19.37 6.51
C VAL A 340 22.16 -19.47 5.32
N GLU A 341 22.37 -20.45 4.44
CA GLU A 341 21.50 -20.80 3.32
C GLU A 341 21.31 -19.71 2.24
N ILE A 342 22.13 -18.67 2.24
CA ILE A 342 22.10 -17.63 1.23
C ILE A 342 22.85 -18.11 0.00
N LEU A 343 22.14 -18.29 -1.11
CA LEU A 343 22.72 -18.51 -2.45
C LEU A 343 22.32 -17.36 -3.36
N ALA A 344 23.29 -16.76 -4.03
CA ALA A 344 23.02 -15.66 -4.97
C ALA A 344 22.29 -16.15 -6.22
N GLU A 345 22.57 -17.39 -6.64
CA GLU A 345 22.05 -17.98 -7.87
C GLU A 345 21.96 -19.50 -7.74
N THR A 346 20.93 -20.07 -8.36
CA THR A 346 20.80 -21.51 -8.70
C THR A 346 20.45 -21.56 -10.18
N ASP A 347 19.23 -21.94 -10.57
CA ASP A 347 18.75 -21.84 -11.95
C ASP A 347 18.41 -20.39 -12.37
N ALA A 348 18.32 -19.49 -11.39
CA ALA A 348 18.01 -18.07 -11.55
C ALA A 348 18.67 -17.25 -10.42
N PRO A 349 18.84 -15.92 -10.62
CA PRO A 349 19.28 -15.01 -9.56
C PRO A 349 18.27 -14.93 -8.41
N HIS A 350 18.76 -14.86 -7.16
CA HIS A 350 17.94 -14.84 -5.96
C HIS A 350 18.07 -13.55 -5.15
N ASN A 351 19.21 -12.88 -5.19
CA ASN A 351 19.48 -11.72 -4.34
C ASN A 351 18.98 -10.42 -4.96
N THR A 352 18.28 -9.64 -4.17
CA THR A 352 17.84 -8.28 -4.47
C THR A 352 17.70 -7.47 -3.19
N ILE A 353 17.27 -6.21 -3.30
CA ILE A 353 17.07 -5.28 -2.18
C ILE A 353 15.67 -4.66 -2.29
N THR A 354 15.03 -4.43 -1.13
CA THR A 354 13.92 -3.49 -0.99
C THR A 354 14.51 -2.16 -0.49
N PRO A 355 14.73 -1.16 -1.37
CA PRO A 355 15.29 0.13 -0.98
C PRO A 355 14.20 1.06 -0.45
N ILE A 356 14.51 1.77 0.64
CA ILE A 356 13.62 2.75 1.25
C ILE A 356 14.43 4.02 1.50
N ALA A 357 13.85 5.17 1.23
CA ALA A 357 14.51 6.47 1.33
C ALA A 357 13.64 7.49 2.06
N ARG A 358 14.28 8.39 2.83
CA ARG A 358 13.63 9.52 3.50
C ARG A 358 14.60 10.64 3.80
N ARG A 359 14.06 11.79 4.19
CA ARG A 359 14.88 12.91 4.68
C ARG A 359 15.03 12.85 6.20
N ARG A 360 16.24 13.20 6.69
CA ARG A 360 16.54 13.47 8.10
C ARG A 360 17.15 14.85 8.22
N GLY A 361 16.29 15.87 8.26
CA GLY A 361 16.75 17.26 8.15
C GLY A 361 17.42 17.49 6.79
N LYS A 362 18.73 17.84 6.81
CA LYS A 362 19.52 18.03 5.58
C LYS A 362 20.02 16.71 4.96
N ASP A 363 20.04 15.63 5.73
CA ASP A 363 20.59 14.35 5.27
C ASP A 363 19.54 13.55 4.50
N PHE A 364 20.01 12.73 3.55
CA PHE A 364 19.27 11.61 3.00
C PHE A 364 19.56 10.35 3.83
N GLU A 365 18.55 9.54 4.04
CA GLU A 365 18.67 8.25 4.71
C GLU A 365 18.10 7.16 3.82
N PHE A 366 18.90 6.12 3.52
CA PHE A 366 18.50 4.93 2.79
C PHE A 366 18.53 3.73 3.72
N ASP A 367 17.45 2.96 3.75
CA ASP A 367 17.42 1.62 4.32
C ASP A 367 17.48 0.60 3.18
N LEU A 368 18.53 -0.22 3.17
CA LEU A 368 18.74 -1.31 2.22
C LEU A 368 18.32 -2.61 2.90
N VAL A 369 17.11 -3.10 2.60
CA VAL A 369 16.62 -4.37 3.15
C VAL A 369 17.01 -5.50 2.20
N PHE A 370 17.89 -6.38 2.65
CA PHE A 370 18.38 -7.51 1.85
C PHE A 370 17.28 -8.55 1.68
N ARG A 371 17.06 -9.00 0.44
CA ARG A 371 16.07 -10.01 0.08
C ARG A 371 16.71 -11.13 -0.71
N ASN A 372 16.13 -12.33 -0.59
CA ASN A 372 16.48 -13.49 -1.38
C ASN A 372 15.22 -14.32 -1.63
N ASN A 373 14.95 -14.68 -2.89
CA ASN A 373 13.73 -15.39 -3.29
C ASN A 373 13.91 -16.89 -3.50
N ARG A 374 15.01 -17.46 -3.01
CA ARG A 374 15.29 -18.90 -3.15
C ARG A 374 14.17 -19.74 -2.55
N THR A 375 13.79 -20.81 -3.22
CA THR A 375 12.87 -21.83 -2.76
C THR A 375 13.59 -23.12 -2.45
N THR A 376 12.98 -23.97 -1.61
CA THR A 376 13.41 -25.33 -1.31
C THR A 376 12.21 -26.28 -1.37
N GLU A 377 12.42 -27.58 -1.34
CA GLU A 377 11.31 -28.55 -1.23
C GLU A 377 10.48 -28.34 0.03
N GLU A 378 11.13 -27.99 1.15
CA GLU A 378 10.47 -27.69 2.43
C GLU A 378 9.74 -26.34 2.40
N HIS A 379 10.30 -25.34 1.68
CA HIS A 379 9.77 -23.98 1.57
C HIS A 379 9.49 -23.60 0.11
N PRO A 380 8.46 -24.19 -0.53
CA PRO A 380 8.17 -23.95 -1.96
C PRO A 380 7.67 -22.52 -2.26
N LEU A 381 7.22 -21.78 -1.25
CA LEU A 381 6.83 -20.36 -1.37
C LEU A 381 7.98 -19.39 -1.05
N GLY A 382 9.16 -19.91 -0.73
CA GLY A 382 10.37 -19.14 -0.41
C GLY A 382 10.94 -19.47 0.97
N LEU A 383 12.27 -19.68 1.01
CA LEU A 383 13.01 -19.93 2.24
C LEU A 383 13.03 -18.68 3.16
N PHE A 384 13.11 -17.49 2.54
CA PHE A 384 13.07 -16.18 3.22
C PHE A 384 11.72 -15.49 2.98
N HIS A 385 10.65 -16.23 3.25
CA HIS A 385 9.25 -15.85 3.06
C HIS A 385 8.42 -16.43 4.23
N PRO A 386 7.20 -15.97 4.51
CA PRO A 386 6.33 -16.59 5.52
C PRO A 386 6.20 -18.09 5.33
N HIS A 387 6.52 -18.88 6.38
CA HIS A 387 6.40 -20.32 6.37
C HIS A 387 4.98 -20.77 6.72
N ALA A 388 4.70 -22.07 6.57
CA ALA A 388 3.36 -22.65 6.68
C ALA A 388 2.67 -22.38 8.03
N ASP A 389 3.43 -22.32 9.13
CA ASP A 389 2.93 -22.07 10.49
C ASP A 389 2.27 -20.70 10.68
N VAL A 390 2.58 -19.71 9.83
CA VAL A 390 2.00 -18.36 9.87
C VAL A 390 0.96 -18.09 8.77
N HIS A 391 0.75 -19.05 7.84
CA HIS A 391 -0.15 -18.86 6.69
C HIS A 391 -1.62 -18.68 7.08
N HIS A 392 -2.02 -19.15 8.25
CA HIS A 392 -3.37 -18.95 8.75
C HIS A 392 -3.69 -17.44 8.98
N ILE A 393 -2.68 -16.61 9.23
CA ILE A 393 -2.79 -15.14 9.38
C ILE A 393 -2.30 -14.45 8.12
N LYS A 394 -1.07 -14.71 7.65
CA LYS A 394 -0.44 -14.02 6.52
C LYS A 394 0.33 -15.00 5.65
N LYS A 395 -0.14 -15.17 4.41
CA LYS A 395 0.46 -16.07 3.40
C LYS A 395 1.08 -15.32 2.23
N GLU A 396 0.59 -14.11 1.98
CA GLU A 396 0.94 -13.31 0.82
C GLU A 396 2.40 -12.80 0.90
N ASN A 397 2.93 -12.37 -0.22
CA ASN A 397 4.28 -11.81 -0.31
C ASN A 397 4.47 -10.63 0.65
N ILE A 398 5.68 -10.52 1.21
CA ILE A 398 6.07 -9.42 2.07
C ILE A 398 6.67 -8.31 1.19
N GLY A 399 5.83 -7.33 0.89
CA GLY A 399 6.17 -6.15 0.11
C GLY A 399 6.74 -5.02 0.98
N LEU A 400 6.94 -3.84 0.37
CA LEU A 400 7.51 -2.65 1.00
C LEU A 400 6.81 -2.28 2.32
N ILE A 401 5.48 -2.33 2.35
CA ILE A 401 4.67 -1.87 3.48
C ILE A 401 4.88 -2.80 4.69
N GLU A 402 4.83 -4.10 4.47
CA GLU A 402 5.08 -5.08 5.53
C GLU A 402 6.53 -5.02 6.02
N VAL A 403 7.50 -4.85 5.12
CA VAL A 403 8.92 -4.66 5.46
C VAL A 403 9.10 -3.49 6.42
N LEU A 404 8.34 -2.41 6.25
CA LEU A 404 8.36 -1.22 7.10
C LEU A 404 7.68 -1.41 8.47
N GLY A 405 6.94 -2.52 8.67
CA GLY A 405 6.31 -2.88 9.93
C GLY A 405 4.81 -2.61 10.01
N LEU A 406 4.12 -2.50 8.87
CA LEU A 406 2.66 -2.44 8.81
C LEU A 406 2.10 -3.73 8.19
N ALA A 407 1.43 -4.55 8.98
CA ALA A 407 0.71 -5.72 8.51
C ALA A 407 -0.57 -5.31 7.79
N ILE A 408 -0.71 -5.71 6.53
CA ILE A 408 -1.98 -5.64 5.80
C ILE A 408 -2.56 -7.06 5.77
N LEU A 409 -3.60 -7.28 6.56
CA LEU A 409 -4.22 -8.58 6.76
C LEU A 409 -5.54 -8.70 5.99
N PRO A 410 -5.93 -9.90 5.54
CA PRO A 410 -7.14 -10.11 4.74
C PRO A 410 -8.42 -9.93 5.56
N ALA A 411 -9.50 -9.48 4.89
CA ALA A 411 -10.79 -9.19 5.49
C ALA A 411 -11.43 -10.39 6.23
N ARG A 412 -11.17 -11.63 5.75
CA ARG A 412 -11.66 -12.86 6.40
C ARG A 412 -11.31 -12.95 7.88
N LEU A 413 -10.17 -12.39 8.29
CA LEU A 413 -9.74 -12.45 9.69
C LEU A 413 -10.69 -11.74 10.65
N LYS A 414 -11.53 -10.82 10.18
CA LYS A 414 -12.55 -10.23 11.06
C LYS A 414 -13.50 -11.29 11.60
N SER A 415 -14.19 -12.01 10.73
CA SER A 415 -15.16 -13.05 11.13
C SER A 415 -14.48 -14.26 11.78
N GLU A 416 -13.31 -14.65 11.28
CA GLU A 416 -12.54 -15.76 11.86
C GLU A 416 -12.11 -15.47 13.30
N MET A 417 -11.64 -14.25 13.60
CA MET A 417 -11.22 -13.88 14.95
C MET A 417 -12.42 -13.67 15.90
N GLU A 418 -13.58 -13.23 15.41
CA GLU A 418 -14.82 -13.20 16.18
C GLU A 418 -15.24 -14.62 16.63
N GLN A 419 -15.08 -15.63 15.76
CA GLN A 419 -15.33 -17.03 16.10
C GLN A 419 -14.28 -17.58 17.07
N VAL A 420 -12.99 -17.34 16.80
CA VAL A 420 -11.89 -17.73 17.71
C VAL A 420 -12.09 -17.15 19.10
N ARG A 421 -12.43 -15.85 19.20
CA ARG A 421 -12.78 -15.20 20.46
C ARG A 421 -13.91 -15.92 21.20
N THR A 422 -14.96 -16.27 20.48
CA THR A 422 -16.11 -16.97 21.03
C THR A 422 -15.72 -18.33 21.61
N GLU A 423 -14.88 -19.10 20.92
CA GLU A 423 -14.42 -20.41 21.38
C GLU A 423 -13.43 -20.30 22.56
N LEU A 424 -12.58 -19.27 22.58
CA LEU A 424 -11.70 -18.96 23.73
C LEU A 424 -12.53 -18.73 25.01
N LEU A 425 -13.57 -17.90 24.91
CA LEU A 425 -14.45 -17.56 26.05
C LEU A 425 -15.28 -18.75 26.53
N LYS A 426 -15.67 -19.67 25.64
CA LYS A 426 -16.32 -20.94 26.00
C LYS A 426 -15.37 -21.93 26.68
N GLY A 427 -14.05 -21.71 26.57
CA GLY A 427 -13.04 -22.66 27.03
C GLY A 427 -12.92 -23.91 26.15
N THR A 428 -13.31 -23.84 24.87
CA THR A 428 -13.20 -24.95 23.91
C THR A 428 -11.76 -25.43 23.84
N GLU A 429 -11.53 -26.74 23.96
CA GLU A 429 -10.17 -27.31 24.01
C GLU A 429 -9.51 -27.32 22.62
N ASP A 430 -10.26 -27.67 21.58
CA ASP A 430 -9.76 -27.80 20.22
C ASP A 430 -10.80 -27.27 19.21
N ILE A 431 -10.33 -26.46 18.25
CA ILE A 431 -11.15 -25.88 17.18
C ILE A 431 -10.92 -26.55 15.82
N SER A 432 -10.15 -27.61 15.75
CA SER A 432 -9.84 -28.31 14.48
C SER A 432 -11.06 -28.89 13.77
N GLY A 433 -12.18 -29.07 14.48
CA GLY A 433 -13.47 -29.50 13.91
C GLY A 433 -14.39 -28.37 13.46
N ILE A 434 -13.99 -27.11 13.56
CA ILE A 434 -14.81 -25.94 13.18
C ILE A 434 -14.32 -25.41 11.83
N ALA A 435 -15.05 -25.69 10.75
CA ALA A 435 -14.64 -25.54 9.36
C ALA A 435 -14.01 -24.17 9.01
N ASP A 436 -14.57 -23.06 9.53
CA ASP A 436 -14.11 -21.71 9.16
C ASP A 436 -12.78 -21.32 9.86
N ILE A 437 -12.49 -21.93 11.03
CA ILE A 437 -11.35 -21.57 11.88
C ILE A 437 -10.38 -22.72 12.16
N GLU A 438 -10.60 -23.91 11.59
CA GLU A 438 -9.72 -25.10 11.75
C GLU A 438 -8.25 -24.80 11.43
N LYS A 439 -7.98 -23.94 10.44
CA LYS A 439 -6.63 -23.51 10.06
C LYS A 439 -5.88 -22.77 11.18
N HIS A 440 -6.57 -22.29 12.19
CA HIS A 440 -5.99 -21.61 13.35
C HIS A 440 -5.76 -22.57 14.55
N ALA A 441 -6.08 -23.87 14.43
CA ALA A 441 -6.12 -24.79 15.57
C ALA A 441 -4.79 -24.89 16.34
N ASP A 442 -3.65 -24.99 15.64
CA ASP A 442 -2.33 -25.06 16.30
C ASP A 442 -1.99 -23.76 17.04
N TRP A 443 -2.22 -22.63 16.41
CA TRP A 443 -2.05 -21.32 17.03
C TRP A 443 -3.02 -21.12 18.20
N TYR A 444 -4.29 -21.51 18.05
CA TYR A 444 -5.29 -21.44 19.09
C TYR A 444 -4.87 -22.21 20.36
N ARG A 445 -4.32 -23.44 20.20
CA ARG A 445 -3.79 -24.21 21.31
C ARG A 445 -2.64 -23.49 22.04
N SER A 446 -1.77 -22.82 21.28
CA SER A 446 -0.68 -22.02 21.81
C SER A 446 -1.21 -20.82 22.61
N VAL A 447 -2.19 -20.09 22.05
CA VAL A 447 -2.84 -18.94 22.73
C VAL A 447 -3.46 -19.40 24.06
N ARG A 448 -4.22 -20.50 24.07
CA ARG A 448 -4.81 -21.04 25.29
C ARG A 448 -3.77 -21.45 26.33
N ALA A 449 -2.67 -22.04 25.90
CA ALA A 449 -1.57 -22.42 26.82
C ALA A 449 -0.91 -21.21 27.46
N SER A 450 -0.75 -20.13 26.72
CA SER A 450 -0.17 -18.86 27.21
C SER A 450 -1.17 -18.05 28.04
N HIS A 451 -2.47 -18.18 27.78
CA HIS A 451 -3.56 -17.44 28.42
C HIS A 451 -4.63 -18.39 28.99
N PRO A 452 -4.35 -19.06 30.13
CA PRO A 452 -5.26 -20.10 30.67
C PRO A 452 -6.58 -19.57 31.21
N ALA A 453 -6.71 -18.26 31.42
CA ALA A 453 -7.91 -17.60 31.96
C ALA A 453 -8.26 -16.36 31.13
N VAL A 454 -8.86 -16.57 29.94
CA VAL A 454 -9.35 -15.49 29.06
C VAL A 454 -10.74 -15.06 29.51
N THR A 455 -10.97 -13.74 29.58
CA THR A 455 -12.22 -13.12 29.97
C THR A 455 -12.78 -12.22 28.85
N GLU A 456 -14.05 -11.81 28.95
CA GLU A 456 -14.65 -10.83 28.04
C GLU A 456 -13.88 -9.49 27.99
N ALA A 457 -13.21 -9.14 29.08
CA ALA A 457 -12.51 -7.85 29.18
C ALA A 457 -11.17 -7.83 28.45
N ASP A 458 -10.48 -8.97 28.31
CA ASP A 458 -9.12 -9.07 27.77
C ASP A 458 -8.99 -9.88 26.47
N ALA A 459 -10.03 -10.62 26.06
CA ALA A 459 -10.01 -11.47 24.89
C ALA A 459 -9.58 -10.77 23.60
N ASP A 460 -10.07 -9.55 23.38
CA ASP A 460 -9.75 -8.79 22.16
C ASP A 460 -8.29 -8.29 22.17
N GLU A 461 -7.78 -7.86 23.31
CA GLU A 461 -6.38 -7.43 23.47
C GLU A 461 -5.43 -8.62 23.28
N ILE A 462 -5.71 -9.75 23.93
CA ILE A 462 -4.95 -11.00 23.77
C ILE A 462 -4.88 -11.40 22.28
N LEU A 463 -6.00 -11.45 21.57
CA LEU A 463 -6.01 -11.84 20.17
C LEU A 463 -5.23 -10.85 19.28
N ARG A 464 -5.33 -9.54 19.53
CA ARG A 464 -4.56 -8.53 18.81
C ARG A 464 -3.05 -8.70 19.01
N ASP A 465 -2.62 -8.94 20.24
CA ASP A 465 -1.20 -9.15 20.55
C ASP A 465 -0.68 -10.45 19.94
N GLU A 466 -1.45 -11.53 20.01
CA GLU A 466 -1.08 -12.80 19.43
C GLU A 466 -1.03 -12.76 17.88
N ILE A 467 -1.93 -12.03 17.23
CA ILE A 467 -1.87 -11.76 15.77
C ILE A 467 -0.61 -10.95 15.45
N GLY A 468 -0.30 -9.92 16.24
CA GLY A 468 0.91 -9.12 16.09
C GLY A 468 2.19 -9.96 16.27
N ALA A 469 2.20 -10.91 17.22
CA ALA A 469 3.29 -11.86 17.39
C ALA A 469 3.45 -12.80 16.20
N VAL A 470 2.36 -13.23 15.56
CA VAL A 470 2.42 -13.97 14.29
C VAL A 470 3.02 -13.11 13.19
N PHE A 471 2.64 -11.82 13.09
CA PHE A 471 3.23 -10.92 12.09
C PHE A 471 4.72 -10.67 12.34
N LEU A 472 5.16 -10.57 13.58
CA LEU A 472 6.59 -10.51 13.91
C LEU A 472 7.33 -11.77 13.41
N ARG A 473 6.75 -12.95 13.56
CA ARG A 473 7.32 -14.20 12.99
C ARG A 473 7.38 -14.14 11.45
N VAL A 474 6.35 -13.59 10.81
CA VAL A 474 6.34 -13.36 9.36
C VAL A 474 7.55 -12.54 8.91
N LEU A 475 7.86 -11.44 9.60
CA LEU A 475 9.03 -10.60 9.30
C LEU A 475 10.34 -11.35 9.61
N THR A 476 10.38 -12.14 10.66
CA THR A 476 11.54 -12.97 11.04
C THR A 476 11.81 -14.05 9.98
N HIS A 477 10.77 -14.70 9.45
CA HIS A 477 10.91 -15.65 8.34
C HIS A 477 11.46 -14.97 7.09
N ALA A 478 11.06 -13.73 6.81
CA ALA A 478 11.51 -12.98 5.65
C ALA A 478 12.95 -12.41 5.77
N GLY A 479 13.53 -12.37 6.98
CA GLY A 479 14.90 -11.92 7.20
C GLY A 479 15.93 -12.91 6.64
N VAL A 480 16.88 -12.44 5.83
CA VAL A 480 17.92 -13.30 5.21
C VAL A 480 19.02 -13.68 6.20
N PHE A 481 19.46 -12.75 7.04
CA PHE A 481 20.31 -13.06 8.18
C PHE A 481 19.42 -13.14 9.43
N LYS A 482 19.28 -14.32 10.00
CA LYS A 482 18.42 -14.53 11.19
C LYS A 482 18.96 -13.79 12.40
N ARG A 483 18.09 -13.44 13.33
CA ARG A 483 18.44 -12.66 14.55
C ARG A 483 19.06 -13.51 15.66
N ASP A 484 19.68 -14.63 15.32
CA ASP A 484 20.50 -15.45 16.21
C ASP A 484 22.01 -15.16 16.04
N ALA A 485 22.85 -15.79 16.86
CA ALA A 485 24.29 -15.58 16.86
C ALA A 485 24.92 -15.90 15.47
N ALA A 486 24.44 -16.94 14.79
CA ALA A 486 24.97 -17.38 13.51
C ALA A 486 24.62 -16.38 12.39
N GLY A 487 23.36 -15.96 12.34
CA GLY A 487 22.87 -14.98 11.36
C GLY A 487 23.50 -13.61 11.55
N MET A 488 23.68 -13.15 12.81
CA MET A 488 24.35 -11.88 13.08
C MET A 488 25.85 -11.91 12.71
N ALA A 489 26.54 -13.02 13.00
CA ALA A 489 27.92 -13.21 12.55
C ALA A 489 28.04 -13.28 11.02
N ALA A 490 27.05 -13.86 10.35
CA ALA A 490 27.01 -13.88 8.88
C ALA A 490 26.76 -12.47 8.30
N PHE A 491 25.91 -11.66 8.92
CA PHE A 491 25.73 -10.25 8.54
C PHE A 491 27.06 -9.48 8.67
N ASP A 492 27.80 -9.66 9.74
CA ASP A 492 29.08 -8.99 9.95
C ASP A 492 30.12 -9.47 8.91
N ARG A 493 30.18 -10.78 8.59
CA ARG A 493 31.02 -11.30 7.48
C ARG A 493 30.66 -10.68 6.13
N TRP A 494 29.35 -10.51 5.87
CA TRP A 494 28.89 -9.82 4.65
C TRP A 494 29.42 -8.38 4.59
N ILE A 495 29.27 -7.61 5.68
CA ILE A 495 29.76 -6.23 5.74
C ILE A 495 31.30 -6.19 5.60
N ASP A 496 32.02 -7.10 6.26
CA ASP A 496 33.49 -7.17 6.14
C ASP A 496 33.96 -7.39 4.71
N ARG A 497 33.20 -8.14 3.92
CA ARG A 497 33.48 -8.36 2.50
C ARG A 497 33.31 -7.11 1.63
N ILE A 498 32.47 -6.18 2.05
CA ILE A 498 32.12 -4.98 1.24
C ILE A 498 32.66 -3.68 1.85
N LYS A 499 33.36 -3.69 2.94
CA LYS A 499 33.85 -2.45 3.61
C LYS A 499 34.82 -1.62 2.79
N ASP A 500 35.46 -2.22 1.80
CA ASP A 500 36.45 -1.59 0.92
C ASP A 500 35.90 -1.25 -0.48
N VAL A 501 34.60 -1.39 -0.74
CA VAL A 501 33.95 -1.09 -2.02
C VAL A 501 33.95 0.39 -2.38
#